data_2707cb28dddbf483281f92dbb7a6cc5c
#
_entry.id   2707cb28dddbf483281f92dbb7a6cc5c
#
_cell.length_a   1.000
_cell.length_b   1.000
_cell.length_c   1.000
_cell.angle_alpha   90.00
_cell.angle_beta   90.00
_cell.angle_gamma   90.00
#
_symmetry.space_group_name_H-M   'P 1'
#
loop_
_entity.id
_entity.type
_entity.pdbx_description
1 polymer ?
#
loop_
_entity_poly.entity_id
_entity_poly.type
_entity_poly.pdbx_seq_one_letter_code
_entity_poly.pdbx_strand_id
1 'polypeptide(L)'
;LIEVKNFGRAIDPAKDIAAFFEVKKMAAEIKPDVIHLHSSKAGVIGRVAFNGEIPMFYTPHGYSFLMENYKPMKRRMFKLIESVCAKRNCMTISCSVGEHQESLKLTKHATYVNNGINMAELQEIIDKTEKVEHPFTVYTLGRICYQKNPTLFNEIAESLPDVKFVWIGDGELRDQLTSENIEITGWADRSTAIRYAVNAD
;
A
#
# COMPACT_ATOMS: atom_id res chain seq x y z
N LEU A 1 -11.14 12.26 -12.58
CA LEU A 1 -9.82 12.11 -11.97
C LEU A 1 -8.94 13.27 -12.40
N ILE A 2 -8.27 13.91 -11.44
CA ILE A 2 -7.35 15.03 -11.70
C ILE A 2 -5.97 14.60 -11.20
N GLU A 3 -4.96 14.76 -12.04
CA GLU A 3 -3.58 14.41 -11.70
C GLU A 3 -2.85 15.58 -11.07
N VAL A 4 -2.13 15.34 -9.96
CA VAL A 4 -1.19 16.29 -9.36
C VAL A 4 0.18 16.05 -9.99
N LYS A 5 0.55 16.86 -10.96
CA LYS A 5 1.72 16.66 -11.84
C LYS A 5 3.06 16.59 -11.09
N ASN A 6 3.18 17.34 -10.00
CA ASN A 6 4.41 17.38 -9.21
C ASN A 6 4.45 16.37 -8.07
N PHE A 7 3.42 15.52 -7.93
CA PHE A 7 3.34 14.53 -6.86
C PHE A 7 3.98 13.21 -7.26
N GLY A 8 5.26 13.04 -6.93
CA GLY A 8 6.00 11.80 -7.18
C GLY A 8 6.16 10.93 -5.92
N ARG A 9 6.50 9.66 -6.11
CA ARG A 9 6.73 8.70 -5.00
C ARG A 9 8.01 9.02 -4.20
N ALA A 10 9.08 9.45 -4.88
CA ALA A 10 10.34 9.82 -4.25
C ALA A 10 10.21 11.14 -3.47
N ILE A 11 11.02 11.31 -2.43
CA ILE A 11 11.15 12.60 -1.73
C ILE A 11 11.98 13.51 -2.63
N ASP A 12 11.39 14.62 -3.05
CA ASP A 12 12.00 15.66 -3.86
C ASP A 12 11.47 17.01 -3.32
N PRO A 13 12.27 17.74 -2.54
CA PRO A 13 11.80 18.96 -1.90
C PRO A 13 11.22 19.99 -2.86
N ALA A 14 11.82 20.15 -4.07
CA ALA A 14 11.33 21.11 -5.04
C ALA A 14 9.96 20.72 -5.60
N LYS A 15 9.81 19.44 -5.98
CA LYS A 15 8.53 18.89 -6.44
C LYS A 15 7.50 18.86 -5.33
N ASP A 16 7.89 18.58 -4.10
CA ASP A 16 6.98 18.49 -2.96
C ASP A 16 6.42 19.88 -2.59
N ILE A 17 7.22 20.94 -2.70
CA ILE A 17 6.77 22.34 -2.56
C ILE A 17 5.84 22.70 -3.73
N ALA A 18 6.17 22.33 -4.97
CA ALA A 18 5.30 22.56 -6.12
C ALA A 18 3.95 21.83 -5.95
N ALA A 19 3.96 20.55 -5.52
CA ALA A 19 2.76 19.79 -5.23
C ALA A 19 1.91 20.44 -4.13
N PHE A 20 2.54 21.00 -3.09
CA PHE A 20 1.82 21.73 -2.03
C PHE A 20 1.02 22.92 -2.59
N PHE A 21 1.60 23.74 -3.47
CA PHE A 21 0.87 24.85 -4.08
C PHE A 21 -0.18 24.36 -5.09
N GLU A 22 0.13 23.30 -5.82
CA GLU A 22 -0.79 22.69 -6.78
C GLU A 22 -2.07 22.18 -6.09
N VAL A 23 -1.95 21.41 -5.00
CA VAL A 23 -3.13 20.91 -4.26
C VAL A 23 -3.93 22.03 -3.62
N LYS A 24 -3.29 23.12 -3.15
CA LYS A 24 -3.99 24.31 -2.65
C LYS A 24 -4.80 24.99 -3.71
N LYS A 25 -4.22 25.17 -4.90
CA LYS A 25 -4.93 25.76 -6.05
C LYS A 25 -6.12 24.88 -6.44
N MET A 26 -5.91 23.58 -6.57
CA MET A 26 -6.98 22.62 -6.91
C MET A 26 -8.12 22.67 -5.88
N ALA A 27 -7.82 22.70 -4.59
CA ALA A 27 -8.85 22.80 -3.56
C ALA A 27 -9.63 24.11 -3.62
N ALA A 28 -8.99 25.22 -3.96
CA ALA A 28 -9.66 26.52 -4.15
C ALA A 28 -10.62 26.51 -5.35
N GLU A 29 -10.30 25.77 -6.40
CA GLU A 29 -11.14 25.60 -7.59
C GLU A 29 -12.29 24.61 -7.34
N ILE A 30 -12.01 23.46 -6.70
CA ILE A 30 -12.98 22.36 -6.46
C ILE A 30 -13.90 22.70 -5.29
N LYS A 31 -13.41 23.42 -4.29
CA LYS A 31 -14.09 23.75 -3.01
C LYS A 31 -14.65 22.49 -2.34
N PRO A 32 -13.79 21.51 -1.97
CA PRO A 32 -14.25 20.26 -1.41
C PRO A 32 -14.84 20.45 -0.01
N ASP A 33 -15.89 19.70 0.31
CA ASP A 33 -16.48 19.65 1.66
C ASP A 33 -15.66 18.80 2.63
N VAL A 34 -14.88 17.86 2.10
CA VAL A 34 -14.03 16.92 2.86
C VAL A 34 -12.75 16.65 2.09
N ILE A 35 -11.65 16.50 2.82
CA ILE A 35 -10.35 16.06 2.27
C ILE A 35 -9.96 14.73 2.91
N HIS A 36 -9.69 13.71 2.08
CA HIS A 36 -9.13 12.45 2.55
C HIS A 36 -7.76 12.21 1.93
N LEU A 37 -6.75 12.13 2.77
CA LEU A 37 -5.36 11.97 2.40
C LEU A 37 -4.95 10.51 2.52
N HIS A 38 -4.38 9.93 1.47
CA HIS A 38 -3.91 8.56 1.45
C HIS A 38 -2.39 8.49 1.28
N SER A 39 -1.70 7.71 2.08
CA SER A 39 -0.25 7.52 2.20
C SER A 39 0.49 8.64 2.94
N SER A 40 1.66 8.27 3.50
CA SER A 40 2.47 9.19 4.34
C SER A 40 2.82 10.50 3.63
N LYS A 41 3.21 10.46 2.36
CA LYS A 41 3.62 11.67 1.62
C LYS A 41 2.44 12.62 1.38
N ALA A 42 1.30 12.10 0.91
CA ALA A 42 0.09 12.89 0.73
C ALA A 42 -0.43 13.42 2.09
N GLY A 43 -0.34 12.59 3.12
CA GLY A 43 -0.68 12.96 4.48
C GLY A 43 0.13 14.14 5.02
N VAL A 44 1.44 14.19 4.75
CA VAL A 44 2.29 15.33 5.14
C VAL A 44 1.92 16.59 4.36
N ILE A 45 1.91 16.50 3.03
CA ILE A 45 1.64 17.65 2.17
C ILE A 45 0.25 18.22 2.45
N GLY A 46 -0.78 17.37 2.52
CA GLY A 46 -2.16 17.81 2.74
C GLY A 46 -2.39 18.41 4.13
N ARG A 47 -1.89 17.78 5.21
CA ARG A 47 -2.03 18.33 6.58
C ARG A 47 -1.32 19.66 6.76
N VAL A 48 -0.26 19.94 5.98
CA VAL A 48 0.41 21.23 5.98
C VAL A 48 -0.34 22.24 5.08
N ALA A 49 -0.88 21.79 3.95
CA ALA A 49 -1.56 22.65 2.98
C ALA A 49 -2.88 23.21 3.50
N PHE A 50 -3.69 22.40 4.20
CA PHE A 50 -5.08 22.72 4.52
C PHE A 50 -5.34 23.13 5.97
N ASN A 51 -4.43 22.94 6.85
CA ASN A 51 -4.44 23.41 8.25
C ASN A 51 -5.80 23.27 9.02
N GLY A 52 -6.67 22.35 8.59
CA GLY A 52 -7.92 22.01 9.29
C GLY A 52 -9.10 22.96 9.04
N GLU A 53 -9.06 23.84 8.05
CA GLU A 53 -10.20 24.68 7.65
C GLU A 53 -11.33 23.85 7.02
N ILE A 54 -10.97 22.74 6.37
CA ILE A 54 -11.88 21.76 5.78
C ILE A 54 -11.75 20.46 6.60
N PRO A 55 -12.86 19.75 6.90
CA PRO A 55 -12.81 18.44 7.54
C PRO A 55 -11.82 17.51 6.84
N MET A 56 -10.83 17.04 7.59
CA MET A 56 -9.69 16.32 6.98
C MET A 56 -9.50 14.95 7.64
N PHE A 57 -9.32 13.95 6.80
CA PHE A 57 -9.02 12.57 7.16
C PHE A 57 -7.69 12.14 6.56
N TYR A 58 -7.00 11.25 7.25
CA TYR A 58 -5.72 10.71 6.81
C TYR A 58 -5.65 9.21 7.03
N THR A 59 -5.34 8.46 5.98
CA THR A 59 -5.10 7.02 6.03
C THR A 59 -3.65 6.73 5.62
N PRO A 60 -2.79 6.25 6.54
CA PRO A 60 -1.36 6.01 6.27
C PRO A 60 -1.11 4.91 5.25
N HIS A 61 -1.88 3.82 5.27
CA HIS A 61 -1.63 2.57 4.53
C HIS A 61 -0.22 2.00 4.79
N GLY A 62 0.17 1.95 6.05
CA GLY A 62 1.51 1.61 6.50
C GLY A 62 2.40 2.84 6.68
N TYR A 63 2.76 3.13 7.93
CA TYR A 63 3.64 4.24 8.23
C TYR A 63 5.06 4.02 7.71
N SER A 64 5.62 5.00 7.00
CA SER A 64 6.98 4.92 6.46
C SER A 64 8.06 4.74 7.55
N PHE A 65 7.81 5.17 8.78
CA PHE A 65 8.74 4.98 9.89
C PHE A 65 8.77 3.53 10.43
N LEU A 66 7.83 2.69 10.05
CA LEU A 66 7.81 1.25 10.38
C LEU A 66 8.56 0.39 9.35
N MET A 67 8.90 0.94 8.18
CA MET A 67 9.55 0.20 7.11
C MET A 67 10.99 -0.15 7.48
N GLU A 68 11.28 -1.44 7.62
CA GLU A 68 12.56 -1.94 8.10
C GLU A 68 13.72 -1.80 7.10
N ASN A 69 13.41 -1.66 5.81
CA ASN A 69 14.39 -1.38 4.77
C ASN A 69 15.02 0.03 4.87
N TYR A 70 14.46 0.91 5.72
CA TYR A 70 15.06 2.22 5.95
C TYR A 70 16.01 2.21 7.15
N LYS A 71 17.14 2.92 7.02
CA LYS A 71 18.09 3.13 8.12
C LYS A 71 17.40 3.74 9.34
N PRO A 72 17.80 3.41 10.57
CA PRO A 72 17.16 3.89 11.80
C PRO A 72 16.99 5.41 11.87
N MET A 73 18.00 6.17 11.40
CA MET A 73 17.94 7.64 11.37
C MET A 73 16.80 8.15 10.47
N LYS A 74 16.62 7.55 9.28
CA LYS A 74 15.54 7.90 8.35
C LYS A 74 14.17 7.57 8.94
N ARG A 75 14.04 6.43 9.62
CA ARG A 75 12.82 6.03 10.33
C ARG A 75 12.47 7.03 11.44
N ARG A 76 13.46 7.46 12.23
CA ARG A 76 13.27 8.50 13.27
C ARG A 76 12.82 9.84 12.68
N MET A 77 13.41 10.24 11.57
CA MET A 77 13.00 11.45 10.84
C MET A 77 11.53 11.36 10.38
N PHE A 78 11.13 10.26 9.76
CA PHE A 78 9.74 10.06 9.35
C PHE A 78 8.78 10.08 10.54
N LYS A 79 9.15 9.45 11.66
CA LYS A 79 8.34 9.46 12.87
C LYS A 79 8.18 10.87 13.43
N LEU A 80 9.23 11.68 13.41
CA LEU A 80 9.18 13.07 13.83
C LEU A 80 8.24 13.90 12.94
N ILE A 81 8.34 13.75 11.61
CA ILE A 81 7.46 14.43 10.66
C ILE A 81 6.01 14.04 10.92
N GLU A 82 5.71 12.74 11.06
CA GLU A 82 4.35 12.26 11.38
C GLU A 82 3.86 12.84 12.71
N SER A 83 4.69 12.87 13.75
CA SER A 83 4.35 13.42 15.06
C SER A 83 4.02 14.92 15.01
N VAL A 84 4.73 15.69 14.17
CA VAL A 84 4.45 17.11 13.96
C VAL A 84 3.13 17.30 13.20
N CYS A 85 2.94 16.54 12.12
CA CYS A 85 1.72 16.60 11.32
C CYS A 85 0.48 16.09 12.08
N ALA A 86 0.66 15.16 13.01
CA ALA A 86 -0.42 14.61 13.85
C ALA A 86 -1.03 15.65 14.82
N LYS A 87 -0.37 16.80 15.04
CA LYS A 87 -0.90 17.92 15.81
C LYS A 87 -1.90 18.78 15.02
N ARG A 88 -2.05 18.53 13.72
CA ARG A 88 -3.02 19.24 12.88
C ARG A 88 -4.44 18.70 13.12
N ASN A 89 -5.44 19.53 12.83
CA ASN A 89 -6.85 19.13 12.93
C ASN A 89 -7.20 18.15 11.79
N CYS A 90 -6.90 16.87 12.03
CA CYS A 90 -7.07 15.79 11.06
C CYS A 90 -7.37 14.50 11.82
N MET A 91 -8.42 13.78 11.40
CA MET A 91 -8.73 12.45 11.92
C MET A 91 -7.90 11.40 11.19
N THR A 92 -7.10 10.62 11.92
CA THR A 92 -6.39 9.48 11.35
C THR A 92 -7.28 8.26 11.30
N ILE A 93 -7.41 7.64 10.12
CA ILE A 93 -8.16 6.39 9.92
C ILE A 93 -7.17 5.30 9.54
N SER A 94 -6.86 4.41 10.46
CA SER A 94 -5.95 3.28 10.23
C SER A 94 -6.66 2.13 9.53
N CYS A 95 -5.92 1.31 8.78
CA CYS A 95 -6.48 0.17 8.04
C CYS A 95 -6.45 -1.15 8.82
N SER A 96 -5.90 -1.14 10.03
CA SER A 96 -5.82 -2.32 10.91
C SER A 96 -5.68 -1.91 12.37
N VAL A 97 -5.92 -2.86 13.27
CA VAL A 97 -5.72 -2.67 14.71
C VAL A 97 -4.26 -2.33 15.02
N GLY A 98 -3.30 -3.02 14.40
CA GLY A 98 -1.87 -2.76 14.62
C GLY A 98 -1.46 -1.34 14.18
N GLU A 99 -1.91 -0.89 13.01
CA GLU A 99 -1.68 0.48 12.55
C GLU A 99 -2.34 1.51 13.47
N HIS A 100 -3.54 1.20 13.99
CA HIS A 100 -4.25 2.05 14.93
C HIS A 100 -3.47 2.24 16.25
N GLN A 101 -2.87 1.18 16.77
CA GLN A 101 -2.01 1.27 17.96
C GLN A 101 -0.82 2.20 17.73
N GLU A 102 -0.21 2.18 16.54
CA GLU A 102 0.85 3.13 16.19
C GLU A 102 0.31 4.56 16.02
N SER A 103 -0.89 4.72 15.46
CA SER A 103 -1.55 6.02 15.31
C SER A 103 -1.82 6.67 16.68
N LEU A 104 -2.29 5.88 17.65
CA LEU A 104 -2.56 6.39 19.03
C LEU A 104 -1.31 6.87 19.75
N LYS A 105 -0.10 6.42 19.35
CA LYS A 105 1.17 6.96 19.87
C LYS A 105 1.49 8.35 19.31
N LEU A 106 0.83 8.77 18.22
CA LEU A 106 1.04 10.06 17.55
C LEU A 106 -0.08 11.06 17.83
N THR A 107 -1.34 10.61 17.91
CA THR A 107 -2.51 11.45 18.10
C THR A 107 -3.64 10.71 18.81
N LYS A 108 -4.47 11.47 19.56
CA LYS A 108 -5.72 10.97 20.14
C LYS A 108 -6.88 10.96 19.11
N HIS A 109 -6.74 11.72 18.03
CA HIS A 109 -7.73 11.80 16.94
C HIS A 109 -7.47 10.69 15.93
N ALA A 110 -7.66 9.45 16.34
CA ALA A 110 -7.46 8.28 15.52
C ALA A 110 -8.59 7.26 15.71
N THR A 111 -8.97 6.61 14.64
CA THR A 111 -9.86 5.45 14.60
C THR A 111 -9.31 4.42 13.61
N TYR A 112 -9.97 3.27 13.49
CA TYR A 112 -9.60 2.34 12.43
C TYR A 112 -10.83 1.77 11.73
N VAL A 113 -10.64 1.48 10.46
CA VAL A 113 -11.59 0.77 9.61
C VAL A 113 -10.78 -0.22 8.78
N ASN A 114 -11.02 -1.51 8.98
CA ASN A 114 -10.33 -2.52 8.20
C ASN A 114 -10.65 -2.38 6.71
N ASN A 115 -9.66 -2.65 5.87
CA ASN A 115 -9.90 -2.72 4.44
C ASN A 115 -10.96 -3.78 4.13
N GLY A 116 -11.94 -3.40 3.33
CA GLY A 116 -13.01 -4.28 2.90
C GLY A 116 -12.82 -4.75 1.47
N ILE A 117 -13.50 -5.83 1.12
CA ILE A 117 -13.62 -6.32 -0.26
C ILE A 117 -15.09 -6.47 -0.63
N ASN A 118 -15.39 -6.32 -1.92
CA ASN A 118 -16.71 -6.62 -2.43
C ASN A 118 -16.86 -8.15 -2.58
N MET A 119 -17.50 -8.77 -1.59
CA MET A 119 -17.67 -10.23 -1.56
C MET A 119 -18.54 -10.74 -2.71
N ALA A 120 -19.57 -9.99 -3.14
CA ALA A 120 -20.42 -10.41 -4.25
C ALA A 120 -19.64 -10.46 -5.57
N GLU A 121 -18.83 -9.45 -5.85
CA GLU A 121 -17.96 -9.42 -7.03
C GLU A 121 -16.90 -10.53 -6.99
N LEU A 122 -16.31 -10.77 -5.81
CA LEU A 122 -15.35 -11.84 -5.62
C LEU A 122 -15.99 -13.21 -5.90
N GLN A 123 -17.16 -13.46 -5.31
CA GLN A 123 -17.89 -14.73 -5.49
C GLN A 123 -18.28 -14.94 -6.97
N GLU A 124 -18.73 -13.89 -7.65
CA GLU A 124 -19.04 -13.97 -9.09
C GLU A 124 -17.83 -14.42 -9.93
N ILE A 125 -16.63 -13.92 -9.61
CA ILE A 125 -15.41 -14.34 -10.32
C ILE A 125 -15.06 -15.79 -9.98
N ILE A 126 -15.17 -16.18 -8.70
CA ILE A 126 -14.91 -17.56 -8.25
C ILE A 126 -15.85 -18.54 -8.97
N ASP A 127 -17.16 -18.25 -8.98
CA ASP A 127 -18.18 -19.11 -9.57
C ASP A 127 -18.02 -19.29 -11.09
N LYS A 128 -17.47 -18.26 -11.76
CA LYS A 128 -17.16 -18.29 -13.19
C LYS A 128 -15.80 -18.89 -13.51
N THR A 129 -14.98 -19.18 -12.49
CA THR A 129 -13.65 -19.73 -12.70
C THR A 129 -13.70 -21.25 -12.79
N GLU A 130 -13.29 -21.78 -13.92
CA GLU A 130 -13.13 -23.21 -14.10
C GLU A 130 -11.96 -23.71 -13.24
N LYS A 131 -12.23 -24.73 -12.42
CA LYS A 131 -11.18 -25.44 -11.68
C LYS A 131 -10.53 -26.46 -12.59
N VAL A 132 -9.23 -26.37 -12.71
CA VAL A 132 -8.42 -27.32 -13.49
C VAL A 132 -7.59 -28.20 -12.55
N GLU A 133 -7.33 -29.43 -12.99
CA GLU A 133 -6.37 -30.29 -12.27
C GLU A 133 -4.97 -29.65 -12.35
N HIS A 134 -4.30 -29.54 -11.23
CA HIS A 134 -2.96 -28.96 -11.11
C HIS A 134 -2.16 -29.71 -10.02
N PRO A 135 -0.83 -29.71 -10.08
CA PRO A 135 0.00 -30.18 -8.98
C PRO A 135 -0.22 -29.30 -7.76
N PHE A 136 0.12 -29.82 -6.58
CA PHE A 136 0.05 -29.01 -5.35
C PHE A 136 0.76 -27.67 -5.56
N THR A 137 0.01 -26.59 -5.44
CA THR A 137 0.43 -25.25 -5.85
C THR A 137 0.30 -24.23 -4.72
N VAL A 138 1.41 -23.62 -4.36
CA VAL A 138 1.47 -22.53 -3.39
C VAL A 138 1.57 -21.20 -4.14
N TYR A 139 0.74 -20.21 -3.78
CA TYR A 139 0.82 -18.90 -4.42
C TYR A 139 0.99 -17.75 -3.44
N THR A 140 1.52 -16.64 -3.95
CA THR A 140 1.47 -15.32 -3.31
C THR A 140 1.01 -14.27 -4.31
N LEU A 141 0.34 -13.22 -3.82
CA LEU A 141 -0.17 -12.13 -4.64
C LEU A 141 0.41 -10.80 -4.18
N GLY A 142 0.98 -10.05 -5.11
CA GLY A 142 1.42 -8.70 -4.86
C GLY A 142 2.69 -8.31 -5.59
N ARG A 143 3.11 -7.05 -5.37
CA ARG A 143 4.34 -6.55 -5.97
C ARG A 143 5.57 -7.29 -5.39
N ILE A 144 6.49 -7.71 -6.26
CA ILE A 144 7.77 -8.32 -5.86
C ILE A 144 8.66 -7.20 -5.29
N CYS A 145 8.65 -7.03 -3.97
CA CYS A 145 9.35 -5.96 -3.29
C CYS A 145 9.81 -6.39 -1.90
N TYR A 146 10.67 -5.61 -1.27
CA TYR A 146 11.22 -5.90 0.06
C TYR A 146 10.15 -6.32 1.09
N GLN A 147 9.02 -5.62 1.14
CA GLN A 147 7.92 -5.89 2.08
C GLN A 147 7.32 -7.28 1.94
N LYS A 148 7.39 -7.87 0.75
CA LYS A 148 6.85 -9.19 0.43
C LYS A 148 7.86 -10.32 0.54
N ASN A 149 9.12 -9.98 0.82
CA ASN A 149 10.22 -10.90 1.08
C ASN A 149 10.37 -12.01 0.01
N PRO A 150 10.68 -11.63 -1.26
CA PRO A 150 10.83 -12.62 -2.33
C PRO A 150 11.95 -13.62 -2.08
N THR A 151 13.01 -13.22 -1.36
CA THR A 151 14.10 -14.13 -0.98
C THR A 151 13.59 -15.32 -0.17
N LEU A 152 12.78 -15.08 0.86
CA LEU A 152 12.22 -16.16 1.67
C LEU A 152 11.28 -17.07 0.84
N PHE A 153 10.48 -16.48 -0.07
CA PHE A 153 9.63 -17.26 -0.96
C PHE A 153 10.45 -18.17 -1.89
N ASN A 154 11.58 -17.66 -2.40
CA ASN A 154 12.50 -18.43 -3.22
C ASN A 154 13.16 -19.57 -2.44
N GLU A 155 13.68 -19.31 -1.22
CA GLU A 155 14.28 -20.32 -0.35
C GLU A 155 13.31 -21.46 -0.01
N ILE A 156 12.02 -21.13 0.23
CA ILE A 156 11.00 -22.14 0.46
C ILE A 156 10.76 -22.96 -0.80
N ALA A 157 10.67 -22.33 -1.98
CA ALA A 157 10.49 -23.03 -3.25
C ALA A 157 11.66 -23.98 -3.53
N GLU A 158 12.90 -23.55 -3.34
CA GLU A 158 14.11 -24.39 -3.48
C GLU A 158 14.10 -25.60 -2.55
N SER A 159 13.54 -25.45 -1.35
CA SER A 159 13.46 -26.56 -0.38
C SER A 159 12.35 -27.58 -0.70
N LEU A 160 11.44 -27.27 -1.63
CA LEU A 160 10.28 -28.07 -2.00
C LEU A 160 10.19 -28.22 -3.55
N PRO A 161 11.14 -28.91 -4.18
CA PRO A 161 11.25 -28.95 -5.65
C PRO A 161 10.04 -29.59 -6.36
N ASP A 162 9.32 -30.48 -5.68
CA ASP A 162 8.13 -31.15 -6.22
C ASP A 162 6.84 -30.31 -6.11
N VAL A 163 6.90 -29.15 -5.45
CA VAL A 163 5.77 -28.24 -5.27
C VAL A 163 5.86 -27.11 -6.29
N LYS A 164 4.74 -26.78 -6.95
CA LYS A 164 4.66 -25.61 -7.83
C LYS A 164 4.45 -24.35 -6.99
N PHE A 165 5.23 -23.32 -7.28
CA PHE A 165 5.07 -22.00 -6.67
C PHE A 165 4.66 -20.98 -7.73
N VAL A 166 3.74 -20.08 -7.39
CA VAL A 166 3.27 -19.02 -8.29
C VAL A 166 3.33 -17.68 -7.61
N TRP A 167 4.07 -16.73 -8.19
CA TRP A 167 4.01 -15.34 -7.77
C TRP A 167 3.11 -14.54 -8.72
N ILE A 168 1.94 -14.12 -8.24
CA ILE A 168 0.98 -13.33 -9.00
C ILE A 168 1.36 -11.85 -8.84
N GLY A 169 2.05 -11.29 -9.80
CA GLY A 169 2.54 -9.92 -9.79
C GLY A 169 3.93 -9.75 -10.38
N ASP A 170 4.45 -8.54 -10.28
CA ASP A 170 5.80 -8.17 -10.73
C ASP A 170 6.42 -7.14 -9.79
N GLY A 171 7.70 -6.80 -9.95
CA GLY A 171 8.34 -5.75 -9.16
C GLY A 171 9.85 -5.70 -9.28
N GLU A 172 10.42 -4.75 -8.55
CA GLU A 172 11.84 -4.40 -8.59
C GLU A 172 12.80 -5.48 -8.09
N LEU A 173 12.30 -6.49 -7.37
CA LEU A 173 13.11 -7.59 -6.82
C LEU A 173 12.80 -8.93 -7.52
N ARG A 174 12.27 -8.90 -8.74
CA ARG A 174 11.97 -10.08 -9.55
C ARG A 174 13.17 -11.04 -9.67
N ASP A 175 14.36 -10.48 -9.82
CA ASP A 175 15.61 -11.25 -9.99
C ASP A 175 15.99 -12.10 -8.77
N GLN A 176 15.31 -11.92 -7.63
CA GLN A 176 15.48 -12.75 -6.43
C GLN A 176 14.68 -14.07 -6.47
N LEU A 177 13.80 -14.22 -7.44
CA LEU A 177 13.01 -15.44 -7.65
C LEU A 177 13.70 -16.28 -8.74
N THR A 178 14.61 -17.16 -8.35
CA THR A 178 15.49 -17.92 -9.24
C THR A 178 15.17 -19.42 -9.29
N SER A 179 14.35 -19.91 -8.34
CA SER A 179 14.00 -21.33 -8.29
C SER A 179 13.17 -21.76 -9.49
N GLU A 180 13.53 -22.90 -10.12
CA GLU A 180 12.91 -23.38 -11.36
C GLU A 180 11.41 -23.73 -11.22
N ASN A 181 10.96 -24.03 -9.99
CA ASN A 181 9.56 -24.36 -9.70
C ASN A 181 8.70 -23.11 -9.37
N ILE A 182 9.26 -21.89 -9.57
CA ILE A 182 8.50 -20.63 -9.42
C ILE A 182 8.05 -20.11 -10.78
N GLU A 183 6.74 -19.98 -10.96
CA GLU A 183 6.13 -19.22 -12.05
C GLU A 183 5.86 -17.78 -11.60
N ILE A 184 6.28 -16.79 -12.40
CA ILE A 184 5.98 -15.36 -12.17
C ILE A 184 5.02 -14.91 -13.26
N THR A 185 3.78 -14.56 -12.89
CA THR A 185 2.73 -14.19 -13.86
C THR A 185 2.94 -12.81 -14.49
N GLY A 186 3.73 -11.95 -13.85
CA GLY A 186 3.72 -10.52 -14.17
C GLY A 186 2.49 -9.82 -13.60
N TRP A 187 2.26 -8.56 -14.00
CA TRP A 187 1.09 -7.80 -13.58
C TRP A 187 -0.19 -8.44 -14.15
N ALA A 188 -1.11 -8.77 -13.27
CA ALA A 188 -2.40 -9.35 -13.61
C ALA A 188 -3.54 -8.42 -13.16
N ASP A 189 -4.64 -8.40 -13.90
CA ASP A 189 -5.87 -7.78 -13.44
C ASP A 189 -6.49 -8.60 -12.30
N ARG A 190 -7.47 -8.00 -11.60
CA ARG A 190 -8.11 -8.62 -10.44
C ARG A 190 -8.75 -9.97 -10.76
N SER A 191 -9.41 -10.08 -11.91
CA SER A 191 -10.09 -11.31 -12.33
C SER A 191 -9.07 -12.43 -12.59
N THR A 192 -8.00 -12.13 -13.31
CA THR A 192 -6.90 -13.05 -13.58
C THR A 192 -6.21 -13.49 -12.29
N ALA A 193 -5.91 -12.56 -11.38
CA ALA A 193 -5.29 -12.88 -10.09
C ALA A 193 -6.16 -13.83 -9.24
N ILE A 194 -7.48 -13.61 -9.21
CA ILE A 194 -8.41 -14.49 -8.51
C ILE A 194 -8.47 -15.88 -9.14
N ARG A 195 -8.43 -15.97 -10.49
CA ARG A 195 -8.40 -17.27 -11.18
C ARG A 195 -7.17 -18.09 -10.82
N TYR A 196 -6.00 -17.47 -10.73
CA TYR A 196 -4.80 -18.15 -10.24
C TYR A 196 -4.99 -18.63 -8.80
N ALA A 197 -5.56 -17.81 -7.92
CA ALA A 197 -5.78 -18.15 -6.54
C ALA A 197 -6.81 -19.30 -6.35
N VAL A 198 -7.83 -19.38 -7.22
CA VAL A 198 -8.84 -20.48 -7.22
C VAL A 198 -8.22 -21.80 -7.67
N ASN A 199 -7.19 -21.77 -8.50
CA ASN A 199 -6.45 -22.91 -9.01
C ASN A 199 -5.10 -23.08 -8.26
N ALA A 200 -5.13 -22.94 -6.96
CA ALA A 200 -4.02 -23.21 -6.03
C ALA A 200 -4.57 -23.79 -4.71
N ASP A 201 -3.70 -24.35 -3.84
CA ASP A 201 -4.03 -25.04 -2.60
C ASP A 201 -3.83 -24.16 -1.30
#